data_57cf8874e842e8157032c798c90e3379
#
_entry.id   57cf8874e842e8157032c798c90e3379
#
_cell.length_a   1.000
_cell.length_b   1.000
_cell.length_c   1.000
_cell.angle_alpha   90.00
_cell.angle_beta   90.00
_cell.angle_gamma   90.00
#
_symmetry.space_group_name_H-M   'P 1'
#
loop_
_entity.id
_entity.type
_entity.pdbx_description
1 polymer ?
#
loop_
_entity_poly.entity_id
_entity_poly.type
_entity_poly.pdbx_seq_one_letter_code
_entity_poly.pdbx_strand_id
1 'polypeptide(L)'
;AVVLPPEVGFQRIIDLPLELGTNEAREYIQDPKNGLQIPFPLAQTDFDLSPVLSPPMVQQKVGRRLYMLTAIPQLLLDRVVEMLKIANFELQLLELGSFSQLRALAHTLTVLPSHQIDLILELLPNSSDLLMVTSSGLLASERLSSIREFPHPELDQDQVQTAIEAGLSAESFTIKDESYLPLSDLDLRVLISDFKKALSRFYDLCPRCEIRGLQLVGINSAHPLL
;
A
#
# COMPACT_ATOMS: atom_id res chain seq x y z
N ALA A 1 -3.15 -17.64 3.07
CA ALA A 1 -3.29 -16.21 2.80
C ALA A 1 -2.90 -15.90 1.36
N VAL A 2 -3.55 -14.92 0.75
CA VAL A 2 -3.21 -14.37 -0.56
C VAL A 2 -2.91 -12.90 -0.38
N VAL A 3 -1.80 -12.44 -0.94
CA VAL A 3 -1.41 -11.03 -0.94
C VAL A 3 -1.58 -10.49 -2.34
N LEU A 4 -2.35 -9.42 -2.48
CA LEU A 4 -2.53 -8.71 -3.74
C LEU A 4 -1.62 -7.48 -3.78
N PRO A 5 -1.12 -7.11 -4.96
CA PRO A 5 -0.41 -5.85 -5.13
C PRO A 5 -1.29 -4.67 -4.68
N PRO A 6 -0.73 -3.63 -4.02
CA PRO A 6 -1.54 -2.53 -3.50
C PRO A 6 -2.24 -1.72 -4.59
N GLU A 7 -1.72 -1.72 -5.82
CA GLU A 7 -2.29 -1.01 -6.97
C GLU A 7 -3.63 -1.58 -7.46
N VAL A 8 -3.94 -2.85 -7.18
CA VAL A 8 -5.21 -3.46 -7.59
C VAL A 8 -6.35 -3.21 -6.62
N GLY A 9 -6.05 -2.62 -5.48
CA GLY A 9 -7.01 -2.29 -4.44
C GLY A 9 -6.99 -0.82 -4.07
N PHE A 10 -7.79 -0.50 -3.09
CA PHE A 10 -7.87 0.82 -2.48
C PHE A 10 -7.87 0.68 -0.97
N GLN A 11 -7.08 1.50 -0.30
CA GLN A 11 -7.11 1.59 1.15
C GLN A 11 -7.04 3.05 1.58
N ARG A 12 -7.84 3.38 2.59
CA ARG A 12 -7.92 4.73 3.12
C ARG A 12 -8.40 4.73 4.56
N ILE A 13 -7.83 5.60 5.38
CA ILE A 13 -8.40 5.91 6.69
C ILE A 13 -9.62 6.81 6.49
N ILE A 14 -10.73 6.39 7.07
CA ILE A 14 -11.99 7.13 7.06
C ILE A 14 -12.47 7.37 8.47
N ASP A 15 -13.22 8.43 8.63
CA ASP A 15 -13.75 8.90 9.90
C ASP A 15 -15.27 8.67 9.90
N LEU A 16 -15.75 7.75 10.73
CA LEU A 16 -17.16 7.38 10.83
C LEU A 16 -17.75 7.77 12.20
N PRO A 17 -19.07 8.03 12.28
CA PRO A 17 -19.75 8.20 13.56
C PRO A 17 -19.52 7.01 14.50
N LEU A 18 -19.27 7.31 15.78
CA LEU A 18 -18.98 6.29 16.81
C LEU A 18 -20.17 5.37 17.07
N GLU A 19 -21.39 5.88 16.82
CA GLU A 19 -22.65 5.18 17.10
C GLU A 19 -22.95 4.05 16.10
N LEU A 20 -22.27 4.03 14.94
CA LEU A 20 -22.51 3.04 13.91
C LEU A 20 -21.94 1.69 14.29
N GLY A 21 -22.79 0.67 14.29
CA GLY A 21 -22.36 -0.72 14.27
C GLY A 21 -21.69 -1.09 12.93
N THR A 22 -21.03 -2.25 12.86
CA THR A 22 -20.29 -2.65 11.65
C THR A 22 -21.18 -2.71 10.40
N ASN A 23 -22.39 -3.20 10.49
CA ASN A 23 -23.31 -3.26 9.35
C ASN A 23 -23.80 -1.88 8.92
N GLU A 24 -24.16 -1.04 9.88
CA GLU A 24 -24.58 0.34 9.66
C GLU A 24 -23.43 1.18 9.06
N ALA A 25 -22.19 0.93 9.47
CA ALA A 25 -21.01 1.56 8.87
C ALA A 25 -20.82 1.17 7.39
N ARG A 26 -21.14 -0.09 7.04
CA ARG A 26 -21.11 -0.54 5.64
C ARG A 26 -22.19 0.17 4.81
N GLU A 27 -23.42 0.26 5.32
CA GLU A 27 -24.51 0.99 4.68
C GLU A 27 -24.18 2.48 4.54
N TYR A 28 -23.59 3.07 5.58
CA TYR A 28 -23.16 4.48 5.56
C TYR A 28 -22.15 4.75 4.44
N ILE A 29 -21.21 3.86 4.21
CA ILE A 29 -20.22 3.99 3.13
C ILE A 29 -20.86 3.86 1.76
N GLN A 30 -21.86 3.01 1.63
CA GLN A 30 -22.57 2.78 0.36
C GLN A 30 -23.52 3.92 -0.02
N ASP A 31 -23.90 4.79 0.92
CA ASP A 31 -24.75 5.94 0.63
C ASP A 31 -23.94 7.06 -0.06
N PRO A 32 -24.25 7.40 -1.32
CA PRO A 32 -23.57 8.46 -2.07
C PRO A 32 -23.63 9.82 -1.40
N LYS A 33 -24.61 10.06 -0.52
CA LYS A 33 -24.79 11.33 0.21
C LYS A 33 -23.64 11.60 1.20
N ASN A 34 -22.97 10.55 1.67
CA ASN A 34 -21.88 10.64 2.63
C ASN A 34 -20.54 11.05 2.00
N GLY A 35 -20.51 11.23 0.68
CA GLY A 35 -19.39 11.82 -0.05
C GLY A 35 -18.10 10.98 -0.06
N LEU A 36 -18.17 9.71 0.34
CA LEU A 36 -17.01 8.84 0.28
C LEU A 36 -16.76 8.41 -1.17
N GLN A 37 -15.64 8.85 -1.72
CA GLN A 37 -15.22 8.47 -3.06
C GLN A 37 -14.28 7.28 -2.99
N ILE A 38 -14.69 6.16 -3.57
CA ILE A 38 -13.88 4.98 -3.84
C ILE A 38 -13.62 4.94 -5.35
N PRO A 39 -12.42 4.56 -5.81
CA PRO A 39 -12.08 4.57 -7.25
C PRO A 39 -12.82 3.50 -8.07
N PHE A 40 -13.64 2.67 -7.43
CA PHE A 40 -14.42 1.60 -8.05
C PHE A 40 -15.91 1.85 -7.87
N PRO A 41 -16.78 1.37 -8.78
CA PRO A 41 -18.23 1.35 -8.57
C PRO A 41 -18.58 0.52 -7.31
N LEU A 42 -19.25 1.11 -6.33
CA LEU A 42 -19.56 0.46 -5.04
C LEU A 42 -20.32 -0.86 -5.22
N ALA A 43 -21.23 -0.92 -6.19
CA ALA A 43 -22.00 -2.14 -6.49
C ALA A 43 -21.14 -3.31 -7.02
N GLN A 44 -19.91 -3.05 -7.41
CA GLN A 44 -18.96 -4.02 -7.97
C GLN A 44 -17.69 -4.13 -7.11
N THR A 45 -17.77 -3.73 -5.85
CA THR A 45 -16.63 -3.65 -4.95
C THR A 45 -16.92 -4.46 -3.70
N ASP A 46 -16.01 -5.35 -3.35
CA ASP A 46 -15.95 -5.91 -2.02
C ASP A 46 -15.06 -5.03 -1.14
N PHE A 47 -15.49 -4.80 0.10
CA PHE A 47 -14.73 -3.96 1.02
C PHE A 47 -14.86 -4.44 2.46
N ASP A 48 -13.83 -4.14 3.22
CA ASP A 48 -13.76 -4.40 4.66
C ASP A 48 -13.42 -3.13 5.45
N LEU A 49 -13.87 -3.12 6.70
CA LEU A 49 -13.67 -2.04 7.66
C LEU A 49 -13.01 -2.56 8.92
N SER A 50 -11.81 -2.14 9.15
CA SER A 50 -11.08 -2.46 10.38
C SER A 50 -10.92 -1.22 11.26
N PRO A 51 -11.29 -1.26 12.55
CA PRO A 51 -11.10 -0.12 13.44
C PRO A 51 -9.61 0.17 13.61
N VAL A 52 -9.24 1.44 13.49
CA VAL A 52 -7.87 1.90 13.72
C VAL A 52 -7.68 2.22 15.20
N LEU A 53 -6.64 1.65 15.81
CA LEU A 53 -6.21 2.02 17.14
C LEU A 53 -5.51 3.37 17.07
N SER A 54 -6.23 4.43 17.40
CA SER A 54 -5.70 5.79 17.34
C SER A 54 -4.85 6.10 18.54
N PRO A 55 -3.56 6.45 18.37
CA PRO A 55 -2.74 6.97 19.46
C PRO A 55 -3.34 8.26 20.03
N PRO A 56 -3.04 8.61 21.29
CA PRO A 56 -3.57 9.80 21.95
C PRO A 56 -3.28 11.13 21.25
N MET A 57 -2.27 11.16 20.39
CA MET A 57 -1.86 12.35 19.63
C MET A 57 -2.69 12.62 18.37
N VAL A 58 -3.49 11.64 17.94
CA VAL A 58 -4.37 11.81 16.77
C VAL A 58 -5.56 12.68 17.16
N GLN A 59 -5.82 13.71 16.38
CA GLN A 59 -7.03 14.52 16.54
C GLN A 59 -8.24 13.73 16.05
N GLN A 60 -8.96 13.14 17.00
CA GLN A 60 -10.28 12.57 16.70
C GLN A 60 -11.36 13.63 16.88
N LYS A 61 -12.27 13.69 15.93
CA LYS A 61 -13.50 14.49 16.09
C LYS A 61 -14.37 13.82 17.16
N VAL A 62 -14.95 14.61 18.03
CA VAL A 62 -15.85 14.12 19.08
C VAL A 62 -17.00 13.33 18.44
N GLY A 63 -17.28 12.14 18.97
CA GLY A 63 -18.33 11.26 18.45
C GLY A 63 -17.99 10.53 17.16
N ARG A 64 -16.71 10.50 16.76
CA ARG A 64 -16.26 9.77 15.56
C ARG A 64 -15.12 8.81 15.88
N ARG A 65 -14.94 7.82 15.02
CA ARG A 65 -13.89 6.81 15.11
C ARG A 65 -13.24 6.58 13.76
N LEU A 66 -11.94 6.35 13.76
CA LEU A 66 -11.19 6.03 12.55
C LEU A 66 -11.30 4.54 12.20
N TYR A 67 -11.51 4.29 10.93
CA TYR A 67 -11.50 2.96 10.34
C TYR A 67 -10.56 2.93 9.14
N MET A 68 -9.87 1.83 8.98
CA MET A 68 -9.22 1.48 7.72
C MET A 68 -10.28 0.86 6.81
N LEU A 69 -10.58 1.53 5.73
CA LEU A 69 -11.35 0.99 4.62
C LEU A 69 -10.40 0.34 3.63
N THR A 70 -10.59 -0.94 3.37
CA THR A 70 -9.90 -1.67 2.30
C THR A 70 -10.94 -2.13 1.29
N ALA A 71 -10.71 -1.87 0.02
CA ALA A 71 -11.66 -2.20 -1.04
C ALA A 71 -10.95 -2.79 -2.26
N ILE A 72 -11.57 -3.78 -2.88
CA ILE A 72 -11.10 -4.43 -4.11
C ILE A 72 -12.27 -4.62 -5.09
N PRO A 73 -12.03 -4.63 -6.41
CA PRO A 73 -13.06 -4.99 -7.37
C PRO A 73 -13.55 -6.42 -7.15
N GLN A 74 -14.89 -6.62 -7.10
CA GLN A 74 -15.51 -7.93 -6.90
C GLN A 74 -15.02 -8.96 -7.92
N LEU A 75 -14.89 -8.57 -9.19
CA LEU A 75 -14.40 -9.43 -10.26
C LEU A 75 -13.01 -10.00 -9.96
N LEU A 76 -12.13 -9.22 -9.32
CA LEU A 76 -10.80 -9.68 -8.93
C LEU A 76 -10.90 -10.72 -7.82
N LEU A 77 -11.71 -10.46 -6.80
CA LEU A 77 -11.97 -11.40 -5.72
C LEU A 77 -12.49 -12.74 -6.26
N ASP A 78 -13.50 -12.69 -7.13
CA ASP A 78 -14.10 -13.88 -7.73
C ASP A 78 -13.06 -14.72 -8.49
N ARG A 79 -12.19 -14.08 -9.28
CA ARG A 79 -11.10 -14.76 -9.99
C ARG A 79 -10.10 -15.41 -9.05
N VAL A 80 -9.71 -14.73 -7.98
CA VAL A 80 -8.78 -15.30 -6.98
C VAL A 80 -9.40 -16.52 -6.31
N VAL A 81 -10.67 -16.42 -5.90
CA VAL A 81 -11.40 -17.52 -5.28
C VAL A 81 -11.53 -18.71 -6.24
N GLU A 82 -11.83 -18.46 -7.51
CA GLU A 82 -11.95 -19.50 -8.53
C GLU A 82 -10.62 -20.22 -8.78
N MET A 83 -9.52 -19.47 -8.94
CA MET A 83 -8.19 -20.04 -9.09
C MET A 83 -7.79 -20.94 -7.91
N LEU A 84 -8.06 -20.49 -6.69
CA LEU A 84 -7.78 -21.26 -5.48
C LEU A 84 -8.62 -22.53 -5.40
N LYS A 85 -9.90 -22.47 -5.77
CA LYS A 85 -10.78 -23.66 -5.83
C LYS A 85 -10.25 -24.70 -6.83
N ILE A 86 -9.81 -24.26 -8.02
CA ILE A 86 -9.20 -25.15 -9.03
C ILE A 86 -7.94 -25.82 -8.47
N ALA A 87 -7.13 -25.08 -7.71
CA ALA A 87 -5.92 -25.58 -7.07
C ALA A 87 -6.19 -26.38 -5.77
N ASN A 88 -7.44 -26.59 -5.36
CA ASN A 88 -7.85 -27.19 -4.09
C ASN A 88 -7.31 -26.47 -2.84
N PHE A 89 -7.22 -25.15 -2.89
CA PHE A 89 -6.90 -24.30 -1.74
C PHE A 89 -8.16 -23.57 -1.25
N GLU A 90 -8.24 -23.39 0.06
CA GLU A 90 -9.25 -22.54 0.70
C GLU A 90 -8.68 -21.16 0.99
N LEU A 91 -9.38 -20.12 0.56
CA LEU A 91 -9.01 -18.74 0.89
C LEU A 91 -9.42 -18.41 2.32
N GLN A 92 -8.44 -18.22 3.19
CA GLN A 92 -8.66 -17.82 4.59
C GLN A 92 -8.42 -16.32 4.82
N LEU A 93 -7.50 -15.73 4.07
CA LEU A 93 -7.13 -14.33 4.18
C LEU A 93 -6.74 -13.78 2.82
N LEU A 94 -7.32 -12.65 2.45
CA LEU A 94 -6.93 -11.84 1.32
C LEU A 94 -6.55 -10.45 1.84
N GLU A 95 -5.38 -9.95 1.45
CA GLU A 95 -4.91 -8.64 1.89
C GLU A 95 -4.14 -7.90 0.80
N LEU A 96 -4.00 -6.61 0.95
CA LEU A 96 -3.11 -5.79 0.12
C LEU A 96 -1.67 -5.84 0.65
N GLY A 97 -0.70 -5.72 -0.27
CA GLY A 97 0.73 -5.88 0.01
C GLY A 97 1.27 -4.99 1.13
N SER A 98 0.75 -3.77 1.26
CA SER A 98 1.10 -2.85 2.35
C SER A 98 0.88 -3.44 3.75
N PHE A 99 -0.14 -4.27 3.97
CA PHE A 99 -0.34 -4.94 5.25
C PHE A 99 0.68 -6.05 5.50
N SER A 100 1.08 -6.80 4.46
CA SER A 100 2.10 -7.82 4.62
C SER A 100 3.47 -7.22 4.94
N GLN A 101 3.80 -6.08 4.36
CA GLN A 101 5.01 -5.31 4.70
C GLN A 101 4.98 -4.81 6.14
N LEU A 102 3.85 -4.24 6.58
CA LEU A 102 3.69 -3.81 7.97
C LEU A 102 3.91 -4.97 8.95
N ARG A 103 3.43 -6.18 8.63
CA ARG A 103 3.72 -7.35 9.46
C ARG A 103 5.19 -7.73 9.47
N ALA A 104 5.87 -7.65 8.33
CA ALA A 104 7.31 -7.90 8.27
C ALA A 104 8.10 -6.89 9.12
N LEU A 105 7.63 -5.65 9.21
CA LEU A 105 8.24 -4.58 10.01
C LEU A 105 7.72 -4.49 11.45
N ALA A 106 6.74 -5.31 11.83
CA ALA A 106 6.03 -5.19 13.11
C ALA A 106 6.97 -5.20 14.33
N HIS A 107 8.06 -5.96 14.29
CA HIS A 107 9.05 -6.03 15.36
C HIS A 107 9.80 -4.71 15.59
N THR A 108 9.98 -3.90 14.54
CA THR A 108 10.60 -2.57 14.65
C THR A 108 9.60 -1.51 15.11
N LEU A 109 8.32 -1.69 14.76
CA LEU A 109 7.25 -0.76 15.11
C LEU A 109 6.83 -0.87 16.56
N THR A 110 6.90 -2.06 17.15
CA THR A 110 6.49 -2.30 18.56
C THR A 110 7.34 -1.54 19.57
N VAL A 111 8.55 -1.11 19.21
CA VAL A 111 9.42 -0.31 20.09
C VAL A 111 9.24 1.19 19.91
N LEU A 112 8.30 1.64 19.06
CA LEU A 112 8.00 3.06 18.88
C LEU A 112 7.32 3.63 20.13
N PRO A 113 7.81 4.75 20.68
CA PRO A 113 7.06 5.53 21.66
C PRO A 113 5.70 5.97 21.11
N SER A 114 4.71 6.13 21.98
CA SER A 114 3.33 6.44 21.58
C SER A 114 3.15 7.80 20.86
N HIS A 115 4.12 8.70 20.97
CA HIS A 115 4.13 10.02 20.31
C HIS A 115 4.96 10.05 19.03
N GLN A 116 5.62 8.94 18.68
CA GLN A 116 6.44 8.83 17.49
C GLN A 116 5.77 8.01 16.41
N ILE A 117 6.11 8.35 15.18
CA ILE A 117 5.70 7.66 13.97
C ILE A 117 6.88 7.37 13.09
N ASP A 118 6.80 6.29 12.35
CA ASP A 118 7.66 6.03 11.20
C ASP A 118 6.90 6.26 9.90
N LEU A 119 7.60 6.77 8.92
CA LEU A 119 7.15 6.84 7.55
C LEU A 119 7.75 5.66 6.77
N ILE A 120 6.94 4.99 5.99
CA ILE A 120 7.38 3.95 5.08
C ILE A 120 7.00 4.40 3.67
N LEU A 121 7.99 4.63 2.83
CA LEU A 121 7.80 4.92 1.41
C LEU A 121 8.02 3.63 0.63
N GLU A 122 6.93 3.08 0.14
CA GLU A 122 6.93 1.90 -0.69
C GLU A 122 7.07 2.31 -2.15
N LEU A 123 8.12 1.82 -2.80
CA LEU A 123 8.47 2.14 -4.19
C LEU A 123 8.37 0.86 -5.03
N LEU A 124 7.19 0.61 -5.56
CA LEU A 124 6.90 -0.50 -6.47
C LEU A 124 6.96 -0.04 -7.92
N PRO A 125 7.03 -0.97 -8.89
CA PRO A 125 7.09 -0.61 -10.31
C PRO A 125 5.95 0.30 -10.79
N ASN A 126 4.72 0.01 -10.36
CA ASN A 126 3.51 0.68 -10.84
C ASN A 126 2.84 1.57 -9.79
N SER A 127 3.37 1.61 -8.58
CA SER A 127 2.83 2.42 -7.50
C SER A 127 3.90 2.89 -6.53
N SER A 128 3.66 4.04 -5.94
CA SER A 128 4.40 4.52 -4.79
C SER A 128 3.39 4.87 -3.71
N ASP A 129 3.55 4.29 -2.54
CA ASP A 129 2.65 4.51 -1.42
C ASP A 129 3.43 5.02 -0.20
N LEU A 130 2.92 6.04 0.46
CA LEU A 130 3.47 6.54 1.71
C LEU A 130 2.58 6.11 2.86
N LEU A 131 3.15 5.35 3.78
CA LEU A 131 2.47 4.84 4.96
C LEU A 131 2.96 5.59 6.20
N MET A 132 2.03 6.00 7.05
CA MET A 132 2.28 6.57 8.36
C MET A 132 1.98 5.52 9.43
N VAL A 133 2.98 5.13 10.18
CA VAL A 133 2.89 3.97 11.07
C VAL A 133 3.22 4.34 12.51
N THR A 134 2.47 3.77 13.43
CA THR A 134 2.67 3.90 14.88
C THR A 134 2.97 2.53 15.49
N SER A 135 3.28 2.46 16.77
CA SER A 135 3.36 1.20 17.51
C SER A 135 2.06 0.38 17.50
N SER A 136 0.93 1.01 17.20
CA SER A 136 -0.39 0.36 17.08
C SER A 136 -0.72 -0.08 15.65
N GLY A 137 0.15 0.18 14.69
CA GLY A 137 -0.02 -0.18 13.28
C GLY A 137 -0.21 1.01 12.34
N LEU A 138 -0.84 0.78 11.20
CA LEU A 138 -1.06 1.79 10.17
C LEU A 138 -2.05 2.85 10.64
N LEU A 139 -1.63 4.11 10.58
CA LEU A 139 -2.44 5.27 10.93
C LEU A 139 -2.99 5.98 9.68
N ALA A 140 -2.22 6.08 8.63
CA ALA A 140 -2.63 6.68 7.37
C ALA A 140 -1.85 6.09 6.19
N SER A 141 -2.42 6.19 5.00
CA SER A 141 -1.82 5.72 3.76
C SER A 141 -2.20 6.68 2.64
N GLU A 142 -1.24 7.08 1.84
CA GLU A 142 -1.42 7.97 0.70
C GLU A 142 -0.71 7.40 -0.52
N ARG A 143 -1.44 7.31 -1.63
CA ARG A 143 -0.83 6.96 -2.90
C ARG A 143 -0.17 8.17 -3.53
N LEU A 144 1.07 8.02 -3.92
CA LEU A 144 1.87 9.02 -4.62
C LEU A 144 1.91 8.70 -6.12
N SER A 145 2.44 9.62 -6.91
CA SER A 145 2.72 9.35 -8.31
C SER A 145 3.72 8.19 -8.44
N SER A 146 3.43 7.25 -9.33
CA SER A 146 4.36 6.15 -9.61
C SER A 146 5.62 6.69 -10.27
N ILE A 147 6.75 6.09 -9.93
CA ILE A 147 7.97 6.23 -10.72
C ILE A 147 7.70 5.51 -12.04
N ARG A 148 7.98 6.16 -13.17
CA ARG A 148 7.72 5.56 -14.48
C ARG A 148 8.49 4.25 -14.61
N GLU A 149 7.78 3.17 -14.92
CA GLU A 149 8.43 2.00 -15.46
C GLU A 149 9.04 2.37 -16.82
N PHE A 150 10.35 2.24 -16.93
CA PHE A 150 10.90 1.97 -18.25
C PHE A 150 10.57 0.51 -18.56
N PRO A 151 10.07 0.23 -19.79
CA PRO A 151 9.90 -1.14 -20.18
C PRO A 151 11.25 -1.82 -19.93
N HIS A 152 11.24 -2.87 -19.09
CA HIS A 152 12.39 -3.77 -19.03
C HIS A 152 12.72 -4.09 -20.48
N PRO A 153 13.98 -3.95 -20.92
CA PRO A 153 14.35 -4.47 -22.19
C PRO A 153 13.83 -5.90 -22.19
N GLU A 154 12.82 -6.18 -23.00
CA GLU A 154 12.25 -7.52 -23.10
C GLU A 154 13.49 -8.41 -23.19
N LEU A 155 13.71 -9.25 -22.17
CA LEU A 155 14.76 -10.25 -22.23
C LEU A 155 14.43 -10.98 -23.51
N ASP A 156 15.23 -10.71 -24.53
CA ASP A 156 14.99 -11.21 -25.88
C ASP A 156 14.77 -12.70 -25.72
N GLN A 157 13.55 -13.18 -25.98
CA GLN A 157 13.20 -14.57 -25.72
C GLN A 157 14.21 -15.50 -26.39
N ASP A 158 14.82 -15.04 -27.50
CA ASP A 158 15.91 -15.71 -28.19
C ASP A 158 17.20 -15.78 -27.34
N GLN A 159 17.49 -14.75 -26.54
CA GLN A 159 18.66 -14.77 -25.64
C GLN A 159 18.44 -15.69 -24.43
N VAL A 160 17.22 -15.74 -23.89
CA VAL A 160 16.86 -16.67 -22.81
C VAL A 160 16.91 -18.12 -23.33
N GLN A 161 16.36 -18.35 -24.52
CA GLN A 161 16.37 -19.68 -25.14
C GLN A 161 17.80 -20.16 -25.41
N THR A 162 18.64 -19.28 -25.98
CA THR A 162 20.06 -19.58 -26.25
C THR A 162 20.85 -19.86 -24.97
N ALA A 163 20.55 -19.14 -23.88
CA ALA A 163 21.21 -19.37 -22.59
C ALA A 163 20.78 -20.71 -21.94
N ILE A 164 19.50 -21.08 -22.05
CA ILE A 164 18.99 -22.38 -21.58
C ILE A 164 19.63 -23.50 -22.37
N GLU A 165 19.73 -23.40 -23.70
CA GLU A 165 20.36 -24.38 -24.59
C GLU A 165 21.88 -24.51 -24.32
N ALA A 166 22.53 -23.41 -23.87
CA ALA A 166 23.93 -23.42 -23.45
C ALA A 166 24.15 -24.02 -22.05
N GLY A 167 23.10 -24.46 -21.35
CA GLY A 167 23.20 -25.08 -20.02
C GLY A 167 23.58 -24.10 -18.92
N LEU A 168 23.40 -22.79 -19.15
CA LEU A 168 23.63 -21.77 -18.14
C LEU A 168 22.47 -21.78 -17.14
N SER A 169 22.77 -21.98 -15.85
CA SER A 169 21.77 -21.90 -14.79
C SER A 169 21.26 -20.48 -14.64
N ALA A 170 20.01 -20.34 -14.20
CA ALA A 170 19.40 -19.03 -13.93
C ALA A 170 20.23 -18.13 -12.97
N GLU A 171 21.11 -18.73 -12.18
CA GLU A 171 22.06 -18.05 -11.29
C GLU A 171 23.20 -17.33 -12.04
N SER A 172 23.42 -17.65 -13.33
CA SER A 172 24.44 -17.00 -14.16
C SER A 172 23.96 -15.67 -14.77
N PHE A 173 22.69 -15.36 -14.68
CA PHE A 173 22.17 -14.03 -15.02
C PHE A 173 22.48 -13.08 -13.88
N THR A 174 23.73 -12.62 -13.77
CA THR A 174 24.03 -11.41 -13.05
C THR A 174 23.22 -10.30 -13.70
N ILE A 175 22.16 -9.86 -13.02
CA ILE A 175 21.48 -8.61 -13.32
C ILE A 175 22.59 -7.56 -13.32
N LYS A 176 22.99 -7.10 -14.50
CA LYS A 176 23.96 -6.03 -14.60
C LYS A 176 23.40 -4.84 -13.81
N ASP A 177 24.26 -4.10 -13.12
CA ASP A 177 23.95 -2.93 -12.29
C ASP A 177 23.15 -1.80 -13.00
N GLU A 178 22.78 -1.99 -14.24
CA GLU A 178 21.96 -1.10 -15.07
C GLU A 178 20.43 -1.30 -14.89
N SER A 179 20.01 -2.15 -13.97
CA SER A 179 18.59 -2.48 -13.74
C SER A 179 17.83 -1.46 -12.87
N TYR A 180 18.46 -0.39 -12.46
CA TYR A 180 17.74 0.72 -11.82
C TYR A 180 16.93 1.48 -12.85
N LEU A 181 15.65 1.71 -12.55
CA LEU A 181 14.81 2.61 -13.34
C LEU A 181 15.51 3.96 -13.43
N PRO A 182 15.78 4.51 -14.62
CA PRO A 182 16.33 5.84 -14.72
C PRO A 182 15.30 6.84 -14.20
N LEU A 183 15.53 7.35 -13.00
CA LEU A 183 14.75 8.44 -12.44
C LEU A 183 15.22 9.73 -13.10
N SER A 184 14.31 10.38 -13.82
CA SER A 184 14.58 11.75 -14.29
C SER A 184 14.44 12.74 -13.13
N ASP A 185 15.10 13.89 -13.23
CA ASP A 185 14.91 15.01 -12.28
C ASP A 185 13.43 15.40 -12.16
N LEU A 186 12.65 15.22 -13.23
CA LEU A 186 11.21 15.51 -13.20
C LEU A 186 10.46 14.51 -12.34
N ASP A 187 10.74 13.21 -12.47
CA ASP A 187 10.09 12.17 -11.67
C ASP A 187 10.40 12.37 -10.18
N LEU A 188 11.65 12.69 -9.84
CA LEU A 188 12.05 13.01 -8.47
C LEU A 188 11.32 14.24 -7.91
N ARG A 189 11.21 15.31 -8.71
CA ARG A 189 10.46 16.51 -8.29
C ARG A 189 8.99 16.23 -8.07
N VAL A 190 8.36 15.42 -8.92
CA VAL A 190 6.96 15.01 -8.76
C VAL A 190 6.80 14.18 -7.50
N LEU A 191 7.64 13.16 -7.29
CA LEU A 191 7.62 12.32 -6.10
C LEU A 191 7.78 13.16 -4.81
N ILE A 192 8.78 14.05 -4.78
CA ILE A 192 9.01 14.96 -3.64
C ILE A 192 7.82 15.89 -3.39
N SER A 193 7.21 16.40 -4.48
CA SER A 193 6.02 17.27 -4.35
C SER A 193 4.85 16.52 -3.73
N ASP A 194 4.58 15.31 -4.19
CA ASP A 194 3.48 14.49 -3.69
C ASP A 194 3.74 13.99 -2.26
N PHE A 195 4.98 13.64 -1.96
CA PHE A 195 5.42 13.31 -0.60
C PHE A 195 5.16 14.47 0.36
N LYS A 196 5.52 15.70 -0.01
CA LYS A 196 5.26 16.89 0.82
C LYS A 196 3.76 17.14 1.03
N LYS A 197 2.93 16.95 0.01
CA LYS A 197 1.47 17.06 0.12
C LYS A 197 0.90 15.99 1.05
N ALA A 198 1.37 14.75 0.94
CA ALA A 198 0.98 13.66 1.82
C ALA A 198 1.37 13.93 3.26
N LEU A 199 2.60 14.40 3.51
CA LEU A 199 3.04 14.82 4.85
C LEU A 199 2.18 15.93 5.43
N SER A 200 1.80 16.94 4.63
CA SER A 200 0.91 17.99 5.11
C SER A 200 -0.41 17.42 5.62
N ARG A 201 -1.03 16.51 4.86
CA ARG A 201 -2.27 15.84 5.29
C ARG A 201 -2.07 14.99 6.54
N PHE A 202 -0.92 14.33 6.68
CA PHE A 202 -0.60 13.57 7.89
C PHE A 202 -0.45 14.46 9.11
N TYR A 203 0.17 15.64 8.96
CA TYR A 203 0.24 16.62 10.04
C TYR A 203 -1.12 17.19 10.43
N ASP A 204 -2.05 17.33 9.49
CA ASP A 204 -3.43 17.70 9.79
C ASP A 204 -4.13 16.63 10.65
N LEU A 205 -3.82 15.36 10.40
CA LEU A 205 -4.35 14.25 11.19
C LEU A 205 -3.66 14.11 12.56
N CYS A 206 -2.36 14.37 12.61
CA CYS A 206 -1.52 14.13 13.78
C CYS A 206 -0.51 15.27 14.03
N PRO A 207 -0.99 16.49 14.41
CA PRO A 207 -0.14 17.67 14.48
C PRO A 207 0.92 17.65 15.60
N ARG A 208 0.83 16.70 16.54
CA ARG A 208 1.76 16.55 17.66
C ARG A 208 2.66 15.33 17.55
N CYS A 209 2.64 14.66 16.40
CA CYS A 209 3.51 13.50 16.22
C CYS A 209 4.93 13.94 15.85
N GLU A 210 5.90 13.14 16.29
CA GLU A 210 7.29 13.25 15.89
C GLU A 210 7.61 12.17 14.86
N ILE A 211 8.11 12.56 13.70
CA ILE A 211 8.61 11.63 12.71
C ILE A 211 9.98 11.14 13.18
N ARG A 212 10.09 9.85 13.53
CA ARG A 212 11.35 9.22 13.92
C ARG A 212 12.24 8.99 12.71
N GLY A 213 11.68 8.52 11.61
CA GLY A 213 12.44 8.20 10.42
C GLY A 213 11.58 7.90 9.20
N LEU A 214 12.26 7.77 8.07
CA LEU A 214 11.71 7.32 6.81
C LEU A 214 12.41 6.02 6.41
N GLN A 215 11.63 4.98 6.15
CA GLN A 215 12.10 3.72 5.61
C GLN A 215 11.69 3.62 4.15
N LEU A 216 12.66 3.31 3.29
CA LEU A 216 12.41 3.03 1.88
C LEU A 216 12.28 1.53 1.71
N VAL A 217 11.20 1.07 1.07
CA VAL A 217 10.94 -0.35 0.82
C VAL A 217 10.47 -0.55 -0.62
N GLY A 218 10.55 -1.78 -1.10
CA GLY A 218 10.19 -2.12 -2.47
C GLY A 218 11.39 -2.22 -3.41
N ILE A 219 11.15 -2.70 -4.62
CA ILE A 219 12.21 -3.02 -5.59
C ILE A 219 13.04 -1.78 -5.99
N ASN A 220 12.40 -0.61 -6.01
CA ASN A 220 13.06 0.64 -6.40
C ASN A 220 13.70 1.39 -5.21
N SER A 221 13.62 0.85 -4.00
CA SER A 221 14.15 1.52 -2.79
C SER A 221 15.69 1.63 -2.77
N ALA A 222 16.37 0.81 -3.55
CA ALA A 222 17.84 0.81 -3.67
C ALA A 222 18.35 1.77 -4.75
N HIS A 223 17.48 2.59 -5.35
CA HIS A 223 17.89 3.50 -6.40
C HIS A 223 18.89 4.56 -5.88
N PRO A 224 20.05 4.78 -6.55
CA PRO A 224 21.13 5.62 -6.03
C PRO A 224 20.78 7.11 -5.92
N LEU A 225 19.68 7.58 -6.52
CA LEU A 225 19.21 8.95 -6.41
C LEU A 225 18.13 9.15 -5.32
N LEU A 226 17.73 8.11 -4.62
CA LEU A 226 16.80 8.13 -3.48
C LEU A 226 17.56 8.05 -2.16
#